data_272dbbc4824359bbda86898b1c7d31de
#
_entry.id   272dbbc4824359bbda86898b1c7d31de
#
_cell.length_a   1.000
_cell.length_b   1.000
_cell.length_c   1.000
_cell.angle_alpha   90.00
_cell.angle_beta   90.00
_cell.angle_gamma   90.00
#
_symmetry.space_group_name_H-M   'P 1'
#
loop_
_entity.id
_entity.type
_entity.pdbx_description
1 polymer ?
#
loop_
_entity_poly.entity_id
_entity_poly.type
_entity_poly.pdbx_seq_one_letter_code
_entity_poly.pdbx_strand_id
1 'polypeptide(L)'
;MTMTIPADVPPAPPSKGGGSSRRLARQLALQLLFQQEFQAKHVAWEEDFWEEHQSASANVRTFATSILHGVKDHQSDIDHLIQRFAVDWSISRMPVVDRNILRCAIYELLWEPEIPAVVTINEAIELAKRFADDEAQRFVNGILDHILRDEEQLFEKRQQCKLSSAQLERGQPKPSS
;
A
#
# COMPACT_ATOMS: atom_id res chain seq x y z
N MET A 1 -13.88 29.98 7.31
CA MET A 1 -12.58 29.60 7.89
C MET A 1 -11.94 28.59 6.97
N THR A 2 -11.03 29.04 6.17
CA THR A 2 -10.24 28.20 5.24
C THR A 2 -9.18 27.49 6.06
N MET A 3 -9.35 26.19 6.32
CA MET A 3 -8.30 25.37 6.93
C MET A 3 -7.23 25.15 5.85
N THR A 4 -6.12 25.82 6.03
CA THR A 4 -4.90 25.59 5.23
C THR A 4 -4.40 24.19 5.52
N ILE A 5 -4.41 23.32 4.50
CA ILE A 5 -3.80 21.99 4.53
C ILE A 5 -2.31 22.20 4.76
N PRO A 6 -1.64 21.49 5.68
CA PRO A 6 -0.19 21.57 5.78
C PRO A 6 0.43 21.15 4.44
N ALA A 7 1.19 22.03 3.84
CA ALA A 7 1.81 21.90 2.51
C ALA A 7 3.02 20.93 2.49
N ASP A 8 3.03 19.92 3.35
CA ASP A 8 4.21 19.08 3.59
C ASP A 8 4.06 17.61 3.17
N VAL A 9 3.35 17.40 2.04
CA VAL A 9 3.54 16.16 1.28
C VAL A 9 4.45 16.50 0.11
N PRO A 10 5.72 16.11 0.12
CA PRO A 10 6.65 16.48 -0.94
C PRO A 10 6.18 15.90 -2.29
N PRO A 11 6.26 16.69 -3.38
CA PRO A 11 5.93 16.20 -4.71
C PRO A 11 6.84 15.03 -5.10
N ALA A 12 6.26 13.99 -5.70
CA ALA A 12 6.97 12.80 -6.12
C ALA A 12 8.00 13.13 -7.21
N PRO A 13 9.28 12.68 -7.09
CA PRO A 13 10.25 12.82 -8.17
C PRO A 13 9.88 11.95 -9.38
N PRO A 14 10.20 12.35 -10.60
CA PRO A 14 9.90 11.58 -11.81
C PRO A 14 10.66 10.25 -11.82
N SER A 15 9.96 9.16 -12.07
CA SER A 15 10.50 7.80 -12.06
C SER A 15 10.56 7.19 -13.47
N LYS A 16 11.65 6.50 -13.79
CA LYS A 16 11.89 5.82 -15.06
C LYS A 16 11.57 4.31 -14.93
N GLY A 17 10.70 3.78 -15.80
CA GLY A 17 10.51 2.33 -15.99
C GLY A 17 9.16 1.75 -15.49
N GLY A 18 8.69 0.62 -16.03
CA GLY A 18 7.37 0.03 -15.78
C GLY A 18 7.06 -0.38 -14.33
N GLY A 19 8.06 -0.69 -13.50
CA GLY A 19 7.90 -0.82 -12.04
C GLY A 19 7.56 0.50 -11.36
N SER A 20 7.89 1.59 -11.99
CA SER A 20 7.62 2.97 -11.63
C SER A 20 6.14 3.35 -11.66
N SER A 21 5.36 2.88 -12.64
CA SER A 21 3.93 3.23 -12.77
C SER A 21 3.09 2.67 -11.63
N ARG A 22 3.30 1.39 -11.28
CA ARG A 22 2.59 0.73 -10.17
C ARG A 22 2.98 1.32 -8.82
N ARG A 23 4.25 1.64 -8.64
CA ARG A 23 4.75 2.33 -7.44
C ARG A 23 4.13 3.72 -7.30
N LEU A 24 4.11 4.51 -8.38
CA LEU A 24 3.46 5.82 -8.39
C LEU A 24 1.96 5.69 -8.08
N ALA A 25 1.29 4.72 -8.68
CA ALA A 25 -0.13 4.49 -8.42
C ALA A 25 -0.42 4.17 -6.95
N ARG A 26 0.42 3.37 -6.27
CA ARG A 26 0.30 3.11 -4.83
C ARG A 26 0.53 4.36 -3.99
N GLN A 27 1.49 5.20 -4.37
CA GLN A 27 1.71 6.49 -3.70
C GLN A 27 0.48 7.41 -3.82
N LEU A 28 -0.10 7.49 -5.01
CA LEU A 28 -1.32 8.29 -5.22
C LEU A 28 -2.53 7.70 -4.51
N ALA A 29 -2.66 6.36 -4.47
CA ALA A 29 -3.71 5.70 -3.71
C ALA A 29 -3.61 6.00 -2.20
N LEU A 30 -2.39 5.99 -1.65
CA LEU A 30 -2.15 6.38 -0.26
C LEU A 30 -2.56 7.84 0.00
N GLN A 31 -2.22 8.75 -0.91
CA GLN A 31 -2.60 10.16 -0.81
C GLN A 31 -4.11 10.35 -0.92
N LEU A 32 -4.78 9.62 -1.82
CA LEU A 32 -6.24 9.62 -1.95
C LEU A 32 -6.92 9.15 -0.66
N LEU A 33 -6.46 8.04 -0.07
CA LEU A 33 -6.99 7.54 1.20
C LEU A 33 -6.76 8.52 2.35
N PHE A 34 -5.59 9.17 2.38
CA PHE A 34 -5.31 10.22 3.36
C PHE A 34 -6.27 11.40 3.21
N GLN A 35 -6.45 11.91 1.99
CA GLN A 35 -7.39 13.01 1.74
C GLN A 35 -8.82 12.62 2.08
N GLN A 36 -9.24 11.40 1.77
CA GLN A 36 -10.58 10.91 2.09
C GLN A 36 -10.90 11.03 3.59
N GLU A 37 -9.96 10.76 4.47
CA GLU A 37 -10.19 10.85 5.92
C GLU A 37 -10.48 12.27 6.39
N PHE A 38 -9.94 13.27 5.71
CA PHE A 38 -10.09 14.69 6.07
C PHE A 38 -11.10 15.44 5.21
N GLN A 39 -11.36 15.00 3.99
CA GLN A 39 -12.18 15.72 3.01
C GLN A 39 -13.45 14.98 2.57
N ALA A 40 -13.82 13.89 3.21
CA ALA A 40 -14.97 13.06 2.83
C ALA A 40 -16.32 13.81 2.75
N LYS A 41 -16.39 15.05 3.26
CA LYS A 41 -17.58 15.92 3.20
C LYS A 41 -17.65 16.75 1.92
N HIS A 42 -16.56 16.85 1.16
CA HIS A 42 -16.50 17.59 -0.11
C HIS A 42 -16.82 16.60 -1.25
N VAL A 43 -17.90 16.84 -1.97
CA VAL A 43 -18.43 15.87 -2.96
C VAL A 43 -17.47 15.62 -4.12
N ALA A 44 -16.69 16.61 -4.53
CA ALA A 44 -15.82 16.57 -5.71
C ALA A 44 -14.31 16.39 -5.35
N TRP A 45 -13.97 15.94 -4.13
CA TRP A 45 -12.58 15.87 -3.69
C TRP A 45 -11.69 14.93 -4.51
N GLU A 46 -12.25 13.88 -5.07
CA GLU A 46 -11.51 12.92 -5.89
C GLU A 46 -11.23 13.50 -7.29
N GLU A 47 -12.17 14.20 -7.88
CA GLU A 47 -12.00 14.92 -9.13
C GLU A 47 -10.94 16.01 -8.99
N ASP A 48 -11.01 16.81 -7.93
CA ASP A 48 -10.03 17.86 -7.62
C ASP A 48 -8.62 17.28 -7.46
N PHE A 49 -8.50 16.13 -6.77
CA PHE A 49 -7.23 15.41 -6.66
C PHE A 49 -6.65 15.07 -8.04
N TRP A 50 -7.47 14.55 -8.95
CA TRP A 50 -7.00 14.17 -10.29
C TRP A 50 -6.73 15.38 -11.18
N GLU A 51 -7.37 16.51 -10.95
CA GLU A 51 -7.03 17.77 -11.61
C GLU A 51 -5.63 18.26 -11.20
N GLU A 52 -5.25 18.11 -9.94
CA GLU A 52 -3.89 18.41 -9.46
C GLU A 52 -2.84 17.42 -9.99
N HIS A 53 -3.23 16.20 -10.32
CA HIS A 53 -2.35 15.12 -10.78
C HIS A 53 -2.54 14.78 -12.27
N GLN A 54 -2.75 15.77 -13.12
CA GLN A 54 -3.01 15.58 -14.55
C GLN A 54 -1.91 14.84 -15.32
N SER A 55 -0.67 14.91 -14.84
CA SER A 55 0.49 14.21 -15.44
C SER A 55 0.47 12.69 -15.23
N ALA A 56 -0.39 12.17 -14.35
CA ALA A 56 -0.52 10.74 -14.13
C ALA A 56 -1.17 10.06 -15.34
N SER A 57 -0.52 9.02 -15.87
CA SER A 57 -1.06 8.24 -16.98
C SER A 57 -2.38 7.55 -16.62
N ALA A 58 -3.19 7.20 -17.64
CA ALA A 58 -4.46 6.50 -17.43
C ALA A 58 -4.29 5.20 -16.61
N ASN A 59 -3.24 4.42 -16.86
CA ASN A 59 -2.96 3.19 -16.11
C ASN A 59 -2.64 3.45 -14.64
N VAL A 60 -1.91 4.52 -14.35
CA VAL A 60 -1.61 4.94 -12.97
C VAL A 60 -2.90 5.34 -12.26
N ARG A 61 -3.74 6.16 -12.89
CA ARG A 61 -5.03 6.58 -12.34
C ARG A 61 -5.95 5.39 -12.08
N THR A 62 -6.13 4.51 -13.07
CA THR A 62 -6.99 3.33 -12.94
C THR A 62 -6.57 2.46 -11.76
N PHE A 63 -5.28 2.18 -11.63
CA PHE A 63 -4.81 1.33 -10.54
C PHE A 63 -4.89 2.03 -9.17
N ALA A 64 -4.57 3.32 -9.07
CA ALA A 64 -4.72 4.06 -7.83
C ALA A 64 -6.20 4.15 -7.38
N THR A 65 -7.11 4.40 -8.32
CA THR A 65 -8.55 4.44 -8.06
C THR A 65 -9.10 3.07 -7.67
N SER A 66 -8.61 1.98 -8.28
CA SER A 66 -9.02 0.62 -7.89
C SER A 66 -8.63 0.30 -6.45
N ILE A 67 -7.44 0.69 -6.02
CA ILE A 67 -7.02 0.54 -4.61
C ILE A 67 -7.92 1.38 -3.69
N LEU A 68 -8.16 2.66 -4.01
CA LEU A 68 -9.01 3.53 -3.22
C LEU A 68 -10.40 2.92 -3.01
N HIS A 69 -11.07 2.56 -4.10
CA HIS A 69 -12.43 2.01 -4.03
C HIS A 69 -12.46 0.63 -3.40
N GLY A 70 -11.48 -0.23 -3.71
CA GLY A 70 -11.37 -1.54 -3.10
C GLY A 70 -11.16 -1.48 -1.59
N VAL A 71 -10.32 -0.57 -1.11
CA VAL A 71 -10.16 -0.33 0.33
C VAL A 71 -11.47 0.16 0.95
N LYS A 72 -12.19 1.08 0.29
CA LYS A 72 -13.50 1.57 0.80
C LYS A 72 -14.52 0.45 0.90
N ASP A 73 -14.64 -0.37 -0.12
CA ASP A 73 -15.63 -1.43 -0.20
C ASP A 73 -15.37 -2.55 0.84
N HIS A 74 -14.10 -2.80 1.15
CA HIS A 74 -13.65 -3.84 2.07
C HIS A 74 -13.11 -3.31 3.41
N GLN A 75 -13.33 -2.02 3.72
CA GLN A 75 -12.70 -1.36 4.86
C GLN A 75 -12.96 -2.09 6.19
N SER A 76 -14.18 -2.56 6.41
CA SER A 76 -14.53 -3.27 7.65
C SER A 76 -13.72 -4.55 7.82
N ASP A 77 -13.57 -5.33 6.76
CA ASP A 77 -12.84 -6.60 6.79
C ASP A 77 -11.34 -6.35 6.96
N ILE A 78 -10.81 -5.35 6.24
CA ILE A 78 -9.41 -4.94 6.32
C ILE A 78 -9.09 -4.43 7.74
N ASP A 79 -9.90 -3.55 8.27
CA ASP A 79 -9.70 -2.98 9.62
C ASP A 79 -9.80 -4.06 10.70
N HIS A 80 -10.68 -5.05 10.52
CA HIS A 80 -10.77 -6.21 11.41
C HIS A 80 -9.47 -7.04 11.39
N LEU A 81 -8.89 -7.28 10.22
CA LEU A 81 -7.60 -7.97 10.09
C LEU A 81 -6.47 -7.17 10.76
N ILE A 82 -6.39 -5.87 10.51
CA ILE A 82 -5.39 -5.02 11.16
C ILE A 82 -5.52 -5.13 12.68
N GLN A 83 -6.73 -5.01 13.22
CA GLN A 83 -6.95 -5.07 14.67
C GLN A 83 -6.63 -6.45 15.26
N ARG A 84 -6.88 -7.53 14.52
CA ARG A 84 -6.57 -8.90 14.94
C ARG A 84 -5.07 -9.14 15.13
N PHE A 85 -4.25 -8.56 14.26
CA PHE A 85 -2.80 -8.76 14.29
C PHE A 85 -2.01 -7.65 15.00
N ALA A 86 -2.60 -6.47 15.14
CA ALA A 86 -2.04 -5.36 15.91
C ALA A 86 -2.53 -5.40 17.36
N VAL A 87 -2.12 -6.40 18.13
CA VAL A 87 -2.68 -6.74 19.45
C VAL A 87 -2.63 -5.58 20.45
N ASP A 88 -1.52 -4.81 20.44
CA ASP A 88 -1.30 -3.72 21.40
C ASP A 88 -1.72 -2.34 20.89
N TRP A 89 -2.21 -2.26 19.65
CA TRP A 89 -2.55 -1.01 19.00
C TRP A 89 -3.97 -0.99 18.45
N SER A 90 -4.80 -0.15 19.04
CA SER A 90 -6.12 0.12 18.48
C SER A 90 -5.97 0.86 17.14
N ILE A 91 -6.72 0.46 16.13
CA ILE A 91 -6.68 1.06 14.78
C ILE A 91 -6.97 2.57 14.82
N SER A 92 -7.80 3.02 15.76
CA SER A 92 -8.12 4.44 15.96
C SER A 92 -6.95 5.26 16.49
N ARG A 93 -5.95 4.63 17.10
CA ARG A 93 -4.72 5.26 17.61
C ARG A 93 -3.55 5.20 16.64
N MET A 94 -3.65 4.37 15.58
CA MET A 94 -2.60 4.28 14.58
C MET A 94 -2.47 5.62 13.84
N PRO A 95 -1.24 6.04 13.53
CA PRO A 95 -1.04 7.13 12.60
C PRO A 95 -1.81 6.88 11.29
N VAL A 96 -2.41 7.92 10.73
CA VAL A 96 -3.26 7.81 9.53
C VAL A 96 -2.48 7.20 8.36
N VAL A 97 -1.21 7.57 8.21
CA VAL A 97 -0.34 7.07 7.14
C VAL A 97 -0.12 5.56 7.29
N ASP A 98 0.25 5.10 8.47
CA ASP A 98 0.55 3.68 8.75
C ASP A 98 -0.69 2.83 8.51
N ARG A 99 -1.84 3.27 9.04
CA ARG A 99 -3.13 2.61 8.84
C ARG A 99 -3.51 2.49 7.38
N ASN A 100 -3.32 3.55 6.60
CA ASN A 100 -3.66 3.54 5.18
C ASN A 100 -2.66 2.74 4.33
N ILE A 101 -1.38 2.70 4.70
CA ILE A 101 -0.41 1.78 4.08
C ILE A 101 -0.85 0.33 4.28
N LEU A 102 -1.22 -0.04 5.51
CA LEU A 102 -1.74 -1.38 5.81
C LEU A 102 -3.01 -1.68 5.03
N ARG A 103 -3.96 -0.74 4.95
CA ARG A 103 -5.20 -0.92 4.17
C ARG A 103 -4.93 -1.19 2.70
N CYS A 104 -4.05 -0.40 2.06
CA CYS A 104 -3.66 -0.62 0.67
C CYS A 104 -3.04 -2.00 0.46
N ALA A 105 -2.08 -2.37 1.31
CA ALA A 105 -1.36 -3.64 1.18
C ALA A 105 -2.28 -4.85 1.43
N ILE A 106 -3.13 -4.80 2.43
CA ILE A 106 -4.08 -5.89 2.72
C ILE A 106 -5.09 -6.04 1.57
N TYR A 107 -5.58 -4.92 1.01
CA TYR A 107 -6.41 -4.98 -0.18
C TYR A 107 -5.69 -5.70 -1.34
N GLU A 108 -4.46 -5.33 -1.66
CA GLU A 108 -3.70 -6.01 -2.71
C GLU A 108 -3.45 -7.49 -2.39
N LEU A 109 -3.17 -7.83 -1.14
CA LEU A 109 -2.94 -9.22 -0.74
C LEU A 109 -4.18 -10.10 -0.95
N LEU A 110 -5.36 -9.60 -0.64
CA LEU A 110 -6.59 -10.39 -0.61
C LEU A 110 -7.40 -10.32 -1.91
N TRP A 111 -7.43 -9.17 -2.58
CA TRP A 111 -8.31 -8.93 -3.73
C TRP A 111 -7.58 -8.69 -5.06
N GLU A 112 -6.24 -8.60 -5.07
CA GLU A 112 -5.44 -8.50 -6.28
C GLU A 112 -4.58 -9.78 -6.46
N PRO A 113 -5.18 -10.89 -6.93
CA PRO A 113 -4.51 -12.18 -6.98
C PRO A 113 -3.30 -12.22 -7.91
N GLU A 114 -3.26 -11.35 -8.92
CA GLU A 114 -2.18 -11.29 -9.90
C GLU A 114 -0.91 -10.62 -9.36
N ILE A 115 -1.00 -9.90 -8.22
CA ILE A 115 0.15 -9.26 -7.61
C ILE A 115 0.77 -10.22 -6.59
N PRO A 116 2.04 -10.64 -6.78
CA PRO A 116 2.71 -11.50 -5.80
C PRO A 116 2.80 -10.84 -4.42
N ALA A 117 2.55 -11.60 -3.37
CA ALA A 117 2.57 -11.08 -2.00
C ALA A 117 3.90 -10.39 -1.63
N VAL A 118 5.04 -10.92 -2.08
CA VAL A 118 6.34 -10.33 -1.83
C VAL A 118 6.46 -8.92 -2.44
N VAL A 119 5.85 -8.68 -3.60
CA VAL A 119 5.82 -7.37 -4.24
C VAL A 119 4.99 -6.40 -3.40
N THR A 120 3.79 -6.80 -2.98
CA THR A 120 2.92 -5.97 -2.14
C THR A 120 3.60 -5.59 -0.83
N ILE A 121 4.21 -6.54 -0.13
CA ILE A 121 4.91 -6.28 1.13
C ILE A 121 6.09 -5.33 0.92
N ASN A 122 6.93 -5.57 -0.08
CA ASN A 122 8.06 -4.69 -0.37
C ASN A 122 7.62 -3.26 -0.73
N GLU A 123 6.57 -3.11 -1.52
CA GLU A 123 6.05 -1.78 -1.86
C GLU A 123 5.42 -1.08 -0.66
N ALA A 124 4.76 -1.80 0.26
CA ALA A 124 4.26 -1.24 1.51
C ALA A 124 5.41 -0.73 2.41
N ILE A 125 6.51 -1.48 2.51
CA ILE A 125 7.71 -1.06 3.23
C ILE A 125 8.32 0.20 2.59
N GLU A 126 8.39 0.26 1.26
CA GLU A 126 8.89 1.45 0.55
C GLU A 126 7.97 2.68 0.76
N LEU A 127 6.65 2.48 0.85
CA LEU A 127 5.74 3.56 1.24
C LEU A 127 5.99 4.03 2.68
N ALA A 128 6.17 3.11 3.62
CA ALA A 128 6.48 3.45 5.01
C ALA A 128 7.81 4.21 5.13
N LYS A 129 8.87 3.79 4.41
CA LYS A 129 10.14 4.53 4.35
C LYS A 129 9.98 5.96 3.84
N ARG A 130 9.08 6.16 2.89
CA ARG A 130 8.91 7.45 2.24
C ARG A 130 8.01 8.41 3.01
N PHE A 131 6.95 7.91 3.62
CA PHE A 131 5.86 8.71 4.19
C PHE A 131 5.70 8.60 5.71
N ALA A 132 6.46 7.70 6.34
CA ALA A 132 6.45 7.48 7.78
C ALA A 132 7.90 7.39 8.31
N ASP A 133 8.15 6.58 9.32
CA ASP A 133 9.45 6.42 9.94
C ASP A 133 9.93 4.96 9.99
N ASP A 134 11.11 4.72 10.55
CA ASP A 134 11.70 3.38 10.67
C ASP A 134 10.89 2.44 11.59
N GLU A 135 10.18 2.98 12.56
CA GLU A 135 9.30 2.20 13.44
C GLU A 135 8.08 1.71 12.67
N ALA A 136 7.46 2.59 11.88
CA ALA A 136 6.35 2.26 10.99
C ALA A 136 6.73 1.16 9.98
N GLN A 137 7.94 1.20 9.41
CA GLN A 137 8.40 0.13 8.50
C GLN A 137 8.38 -1.25 9.16
N ARG A 138 8.93 -1.34 10.36
CA ARG A 138 8.99 -2.60 11.13
C ARG A 138 7.60 -3.07 11.52
N PHE A 139 6.75 -2.14 11.92
CA PHE A 139 5.37 -2.41 12.28
C PHE A 139 4.57 -2.92 11.08
N VAL A 140 4.58 -2.21 9.95
CA VAL A 140 3.90 -2.60 8.71
C VAL A 140 4.37 -3.97 8.23
N ASN A 141 5.69 -4.19 8.18
CA ASN A 141 6.25 -5.48 7.79
C ASN A 141 5.79 -6.61 8.70
N GLY A 142 5.82 -6.41 10.02
CA GLY A 142 5.40 -7.41 11.00
C GLY A 142 3.93 -7.80 10.84
N ILE A 143 3.03 -6.83 10.69
CA ILE A 143 1.61 -7.08 10.51
C ILE A 143 1.33 -7.83 9.19
N LEU A 144 1.90 -7.37 8.08
CA LEU A 144 1.69 -8.00 6.77
C LEU A 144 2.25 -9.42 6.71
N ASP A 145 3.38 -9.66 7.37
CA ASP A 145 4.01 -10.98 7.46
C ASP A 145 3.14 -11.97 8.27
N HIS A 146 2.52 -11.50 9.36
CA HIS A 146 1.59 -12.29 10.15
C HIS A 146 0.32 -12.61 9.34
N ILE A 147 -0.27 -11.62 8.70
CA ILE A 147 -1.45 -11.82 7.83
C ILE A 147 -1.13 -12.83 6.73
N LEU A 148 0.01 -12.67 6.05
CA LEU A 148 0.40 -13.59 4.97
C LEU A 148 0.58 -15.03 5.46
N ARG A 149 1.05 -15.23 6.68
CA ARG A 149 1.25 -16.58 7.25
C ARG A 149 -0.04 -17.24 7.73
N ASP A 150 -0.93 -16.47 8.32
CA ASP A 150 -2.04 -17.00 9.11
C ASP A 150 -3.38 -16.99 8.34
N GLU A 151 -3.52 -16.17 7.29
CA GLU A 151 -4.75 -16.13 6.51
C GLU A 151 -4.79 -17.26 5.46
N GLU A 152 -5.81 -18.11 5.56
CA GLU A 152 -6.00 -19.27 4.63
C GLU A 152 -6.21 -18.80 3.19
N GLN A 153 -6.88 -17.68 2.97
CA GLN A 153 -7.12 -17.09 1.65
C GLN A 153 -5.83 -16.73 0.91
N LEU A 154 -4.70 -16.62 1.62
CA LEU A 154 -3.40 -16.28 1.06
C LEU A 154 -2.52 -17.51 0.76
N PHE A 155 -3.07 -18.71 0.89
CA PHE A 155 -2.31 -19.95 0.69
C PHE A 155 -1.62 -20.01 -0.67
N GLU A 156 -2.31 -19.66 -1.74
CA GLU A 156 -1.74 -19.68 -3.10
C GLU A 156 -0.64 -18.63 -3.26
N LYS A 157 -0.83 -17.42 -2.73
CA LYS A 157 0.20 -16.37 -2.75
C LYS A 157 1.44 -16.77 -1.95
N ARG A 158 1.28 -17.50 -0.86
CA ARG A 158 2.43 -18.07 -0.10
C ARG A 158 3.22 -19.08 -0.94
N GLN A 159 2.55 -19.89 -1.73
CA GLN A 159 3.20 -20.85 -2.63
C GLN A 159 4.02 -20.11 -3.71
N GLN A 160 3.47 -19.07 -4.30
CA GLN A 160 4.17 -18.25 -5.29
C GLN A 160 5.41 -17.56 -4.69
N CYS A 161 5.33 -17.03 -3.46
CA CYS A 161 6.47 -16.45 -2.76
C CYS A 161 7.62 -17.46 -2.58
N LYS A 162 7.30 -18.71 -2.18
CA LYS A 162 8.29 -19.78 -2.00
C LYS A 162 8.96 -20.18 -3.32
N LEU A 163 8.19 -20.26 -4.41
CA LEU A 163 8.71 -20.58 -5.73
C LEU A 163 9.65 -19.49 -6.26
N SER A 164 9.30 -18.22 -6.07
CA SER A 164 10.13 -17.09 -6.48
C SER A 164 11.46 -17.05 -5.71
N SER A 165 11.43 -17.30 -4.39
CA SER A 165 12.63 -17.37 -3.56
C SER A 165 13.56 -18.51 -3.99
N ALA A 166 13.01 -19.68 -4.27
CA ALA A 166 13.78 -20.85 -4.74
C ALA A 166 14.39 -20.65 -6.14
N GLN A 167 13.79 -19.84 -6.99
CA GLN A 167 14.34 -19.48 -8.31
C GLN A 167 15.49 -18.46 -8.19
N LEU A 168 15.40 -17.52 -7.30
CA LEU A 168 16.46 -16.53 -7.01
C LEU A 168 17.72 -17.21 -6.45
N GLU A 169 17.57 -18.19 -5.56
CA GLU A 169 18.70 -18.95 -5.01
C GLU A 169 19.42 -19.83 -6.06
N ARG A 170 18.68 -20.33 -7.05
CA ARG A 170 19.26 -21.14 -8.14
C ARG A 170 19.95 -20.33 -9.24
N GLY A 171 19.67 -19.02 -9.30
CA GLY A 171 20.23 -18.10 -10.31
C GLY A 171 21.53 -17.44 -9.91
N GLN A 172 22.05 -17.64 -8.69
CA GLN A 172 23.34 -17.08 -8.30
C GLN A 172 24.49 -17.97 -8.78
N PRO A 173 25.44 -17.43 -9.57
CA PRO A 173 26.64 -18.18 -9.93
C PRO A 173 27.45 -18.46 -8.65
N LYS A 174 27.87 -19.72 -8.48
CA LYS A 174 28.77 -20.09 -7.40
C LYS A 174 30.04 -19.24 -7.51
N PRO A 175 30.54 -18.69 -6.40
CA PRO A 175 31.84 -18.02 -6.41
C PRO A 175 32.91 -19.05 -6.83
N SER A 176 33.64 -18.71 -7.87
CA SER A 176 34.78 -19.48 -8.35
C SER A 176 35.83 -19.52 -7.25
N SER A 177 36.24 -20.70 -6.85
CA SER A 177 37.40 -20.94 -5.97
C SER A 177 38.69 -20.65 -6.71
#